data_63d626218ae9bd6e28c94a388bb74e0f
#
_entry.id   63d626218ae9bd6e28c94a388bb74e0f
#
_cell.length_a   1.000
_cell.length_b   1.000
_cell.length_c   1.000
_cell.angle_alpha   90.00
_cell.angle_beta   90.00
_cell.angle_gamma   90.00
#
_symmetry.space_group_name_H-M   'P 1'
#
loop_
_entity.id
_entity.type
_entity.pdbx_description
1 polymer ?
#
loop_
_entity_poly.entity_id
_entity_poly.type
_entity_poly.pdbx_seq_one_letter_code
_entity_poly.pdbx_strand_id
1 'polypeptide(L)'
;MLKRIIKRNGTVEDFTPHKVNMWSQWASSTLGDRVDWSRIVLDTIKQLGEEAHSQTLQKQLIKTCLEKRSWPYNLMAGKLYIALYRKELYGDIIPTVKALQETMHTHGLMRQLKYTDEEFITIESLIDHSRDFNLAHFQIHQIRKKYSLQDRIMGTEYETPQFVYMRMAMALAEDEPIDQRIVHVSNWYNHFSFNRLNAPTPNYTNLGTD
;
A
#
# COMPACT_ATOMS: atom_id res chain seq x y z
N MET A 1 -15.85 24.72 -11.90
CA MET A 1 -15.77 23.28 -12.26
C MET A 1 -14.37 23.03 -12.79
N LEU A 2 -13.76 21.90 -12.48
CA LEU A 2 -12.39 21.55 -12.87
C LEU A 2 -12.23 21.56 -14.40
N LYS A 3 -11.22 22.30 -14.89
CA LYS A 3 -10.94 22.48 -16.32
C LYS A 3 -9.57 21.94 -16.72
N ARG A 4 -8.58 22.02 -15.80
CA ARG A 4 -7.18 21.66 -16.08
C ARG A 4 -6.58 20.79 -14.97
N ILE A 5 -5.66 19.89 -15.37
CA ILE A 5 -4.90 19.04 -14.43
C ILE A 5 -3.40 19.30 -14.61
N ILE A 6 -2.73 19.55 -13.49
CA ILE A 6 -1.28 19.62 -13.42
C ILE A 6 -0.76 18.22 -13.06
N LYS A 7 0.06 17.64 -13.92
CA LYS A 7 0.71 16.35 -13.70
C LYS A 7 1.87 16.46 -12.70
N ARG A 8 2.35 15.30 -12.22
CA ARG A 8 3.52 15.25 -11.31
C ARG A 8 4.80 15.85 -11.92
N ASN A 9 4.96 15.76 -13.25
CA ASN A 9 6.08 16.34 -14.00
C ASN A 9 5.89 17.84 -14.33
N GLY A 10 4.83 18.46 -13.82
CA GLY A 10 4.51 19.87 -14.06
C GLY A 10 3.74 20.16 -15.35
N THR A 11 3.52 19.19 -16.23
CA THR A 11 2.73 19.42 -17.46
C THR A 11 1.25 19.67 -17.12
N VAL A 12 0.64 20.59 -17.87
CA VAL A 12 -0.77 20.95 -17.73
C VAL A 12 -1.55 20.35 -18.89
N GLU A 13 -2.64 19.65 -18.58
CA GLU A 13 -3.55 19.06 -19.55
C GLU A 13 -4.99 19.53 -19.28
N ASP A 14 -5.82 19.57 -20.32
CA ASP A 14 -7.24 19.75 -20.15
C ASP A 14 -7.84 18.58 -19.35
N PHE A 15 -8.71 18.90 -18.41
CA PHE A 15 -9.36 17.89 -17.60
C PHE A 15 -10.37 17.10 -18.45
N THR A 16 -10.18 15.79 -18.51
CA THR A 16 -11.18 14.87 -19.05
C THR A 16 -11.62 13.89 -17.96
N PRO A 17 -12.92 13.67 -17.74
CA PRO A 17 -13.40 12.74 -16.71
C PRO A 17 -13.00 11.29 -16.94
N HIS A 18 -12.59 10.92 -18.14
CA HIS A 18 -12.33 9.54 -18.53
C HIS A 18 -11.37 8.81 -17.59
N LYS A 19 -10.20 9.41 -17.30
CA LYS A 19 -9.18 8.78 -16.44
C LYS A 19 -9.67 8.59 -14.99
N VAL A 20 -10.37 9.56 -14.43
CA VAL A 20 -10.90 9.47 -13.04
C VAL A 20 -12.06 8.49 -12.97
N ASN A 21 -12.90 8.41 -14.02
CA ASN A 21 -13.96 7.42 -14.11
C ASN A 21 -13.40 6.01 -14.17
N MET A 22 -12.44 5.72 -15.06
CA MET A 22 -11.79 4.40 -15.15
C MET A 22 -11.18 3.99 -13.81
N TRP A 23 -10.51 4.91 -13.13
CA TRP A 23 -9.88 4.65 -11.85
C TRP A 23 -10.89 4.35 -10.74
N SER A 24 -12.01 5.09 -10.72
CA SER A 24 -13.11 4.86 -9.78
C SER A 24 -13.87 3.57 -10.06
N GLN A 25 -14.11 3.23 -11.33
CA GLN A 25 -14.68 1.96 -11.77
C GLN A 25 -13.79 0.78 -11.33
N TRP A 26 -12.48 0.86 -11.59
CA TRP A 26 -11.54 -0.15 -11.14
C TRP A 26 -11.57 -0.31 -9.62
N ALA A 27 -11.59 0.78 -8.85
CA ALA A 27 -11.61 0.71 -7.40
C ALA A 27 -12.90 0.11 -6.84
N SER A 28 -14.03 0.28 -7.53
CA SER A 28 -15.33 -0.26 -7.14
C SER A 28 -15.66 -1.64 -7.74
N SER A 29 -14.82 -2.18 -8.62
CA SER A 29 -15.12 -3.36 -9.45
C SER A 29 -15.57 -4.61 -8.69
N THR A 30 -15.15 -4.79 -7.45
CA THR A 30 -15.53 -5.92 -6.58
C THR A 30 -16.68 -5.59 -5.61
N LEU A 31 -17.20 -4.36 -5.66
CA LEU A 31 -18.19 -3.86 -4.69
C LEU A 31 -19.62 -3.84 -5.23
N GLY A 32 -19.78 -3.94 -6.56
CA GLY A 32 -21.10 -3.94 -7.23
C GLY A 32 -21.93 -2.70 -6.86
N ASP A 33 -23.23 -2.89 -6.73
CA ASP A 33 -24.19 -1.81 -6.45
C ASP A 33 -24.11 -1.23 -5.03
N ARG A 34 -23.18 -1.72 -4.20
CA ARG A 34 -22.95 -1.19 -2.84
C ARG A 34 -22.26 0.17 -2.85
N VAL A 35 -21.71 0.59 -3.97
CA VAL A 35 -21.05 1.89 -4.16
C VAL A 35 -21.46 2.53 -5.48
N ASP A 36 -21.85 3.79 -5.43
CA ASP A 36 -22.06 4.64 -6.60
C ASP A 36 -20.76 5.43 -6.88
N TRP A 37 -19.86 4.81 -7.64
CA TRP A 37 -18.58 5.43 -7.99
C TRP A 37 -18.76 6.70 -8.83
N SER A 38 -19.81 6.77 -9.67
CA SER A 38 -20.07 7.91 -10.52
C SER A 38 -20.45 9.15 -9.71
N ARG A 39 -21.25 8.95 -8.68
CA ARG A 39 -21.58 10.00 -7.72
C ARG A 39 -20.36 10.49 -6.96
N ILE A 40 -19.46 9.58 -6.55
CA ILE A 40 -18.19 9.94 -5.90
C ILE A 40 -17.35 10.85 -6.80
N VAL A 41 -17.22 10.51 -8.09
CA VAL A 41 -16.49 11.34 -9.05
C VAL A 41 -17.10 12.74 -9.19
N LEU A 42 -18.43 12.82 -9.34
CA LEU A 42 -19.13 14.10 -9.47
C LEU A 42 -18.96 14.97 -8.22
N ASP A 43 -19.13 14.38 -7.03
CA ASP A 43 -18.98 15.09 -5.75
C ASP A 43 -17.52 15.55 -5.56
N THR A 44 -16.54 14.75 -5.98
CA THR A 44 -15.11 15.11 -5.96
C THR A 44 -14.80 16.30 -6.85
N ILE A 45 -15.26 16.29 -8.12
CA ILE A 45 -15.00 17.36 -9.08
C ILE A 45 -15.59 18.69 -8.61
N LYS A 46 -16.77 18.66 -7.97
CA LYS A 46 -17.42 19.86 -7.40
C LYS A 46 -16.64 20.53 -6.28
N GLN A 47 -15.82 19.75 -5.55
CA GLN A 47 -15.00 20.23 -4.44
C GLN A 47 -13.65 20.79 -4.88
N LEU A 48 -13.30 20.67 -6.17
CA LEU A 48 -12.06 21.17 -6.75
C LEU A 48 -12.29 22.51 -7.49
N GLY A 49 -11.25 23.32 -7.51
CA GLY A 49 -11.22 24.56 -8.31
C GLY A 49 -11.18 24.30 -9.81
N GLU A 50 -10.93 25.35 -10.59
CA GLU A 50 -10.81 25.22 -12.05
C GLU A 50 -9.53 24.48 -12.48
N GLU A 51 -8.50 24.47 -11.63
CA GLU A 51 -7.24 23.79 -11.85
C GLU A 51 -6.84 23.01 -10.60
N ALA A 52 -6.31 21.80 -10.75
CA ALA A 52 -5.86 20.98 -9.64
C ALA A 52 -4.68 20.09 -10.04
N HIS A 53 -3.79 19.81 -9.08
CA HIS A 53 -2.79 18.75 -9.25
C HIS A 53 -3.44 17.37 -9.28
N SER A 54 -2.90 16.48 -10.10
CA SER A 54 -3.41 15.09 -10.21
C SER A 54 -3.40 14.36 -8.87
N GLN A 55 -2.41 14.60 -8.01
CA GLN A 55 -2.40 14.05 -6.64
C GLN A 55 -3.52 14.62 -5.76
N THR A 56 -3.81 15.92 -5.89
CA THR A 56 -4.90 16.57 -5.14
C THR A 56 -6.25 15.97 -5.55
N LEU A 57 -6.48 15.76 -6.85
CA LEU A 57 -7.67 15.07 -7.35
C LEU A 57 -7.78 13.66 -6.74
N GLN A 58 -6.69 12.88 -6.71
CA GLN A 58 -6.67 11.54 -6.13
C GLN A 58 -6.98 11.55 -4.62
N LYS A 59 -6.32 12.44 -3.87
CA LYS A 59 -6.57 12.60 -2.42
C LYS A 59 -8.00 13.04 -2.14
N GLN A 60 -8.56 13.95 -2.95
CA GLN A 60 -9.93 14.39 -2.82
C GLN A 60 -10.93 13.26 -3.12
N LEU A 61 -10.65 12.42 -4.12
CA LEU A 61 -11.49 11.26 -4.44
C LEU A 61 -11.55 10.27 -3.27
N ILE A 62 -10.40 9.96 -2.64
CA ILE A 62 -10.32 9.13 -1.44
C ILE A 62 -11.14 9.75 -0.30
N LYS A 63 -10.96 11.05 -0.05
CA LYS A 63 -11.68 11.78 0.98
C LYS A 63 -13.19 11.72 0.77
N THR A 64 -13.67 11.95 -0.46
CA THR A 64 -15.09 11.88 -0.82
C THR A 64 -15.68 10.47 -0.56
N CYS A 65 -14.93 9.40 -0.83
CA CYS A 65 -15.33 8.05 -0.44
C CYS A 65 -15.50 7.91 1.08
N LEU A 66 -14.55 8.40 1.87
CA LEU A 66 -14.56 8.29 3.32
C LEU A 66 -15.70 9.08 3.97
N GLU A 67 -16.12 10.21 3.36
CA GLU A 67 -17.26 11.01 3.81
C GLU A 67 -18.59 10.23 3.80
N LYS A 68 -18.71 9.16 3.00
CA LYS A 68 -19.88 8.28 2.97
C LYS A 68 -20.03 7.40 4.22
N ARG A 69 -18.99 7.28 5.06
CA ARG A 69 -18.97 6.60 6.37
C ARG A 69 -19.53 5.17 6.33
N SER A 70 -19.31 4.44 5.26
CA SER A 70 -19.75 3.06 5.12
C SER A 70 -18.62 2.13 4.71
N TRP A 71 -18.76 0.84 5.06
CA TRP A 71 -17.73 -0.17 4.80
C TRP A 71 -17.37 -0.32 3.31
N PRO A 72 -18.34 -0.42 2.36
CA PRO A 72 -18.00 -0.53 0.95
C PRO A 72 -17.20 0.66 0.42
N TYR A 73 -17.55 1.90 0.82
CA TYR A 73 -16.80 3.08 0.44
C TYR A 73 -15.42 3.16 1.11
N ASN A 74 -15.26 2.59 2.31
CA ASN A 74 -13.95 2.48 2.94
C ASN A 74 -13.03 1.49 2.20
N LEU A 75 -13.58 0.40 1.66
CA LEU A 75 -12.84 -0.53 0.78
C LEU A 75 -12.45 0.15 -0.54
N MET A 76 -13.38 0.87 -1.18
CA MET A 76 -13.07 1.66 -2.39
C MET A 76 -11.95 2.68 -2.11
N ALA A 77 -12.07 3.42 -1.00
CA ALA A 77 -11.03 4.35 -0.57
C ALA A 77 -9.69 3.67 -0.31
N GLY A 78 -9.68 2.47 0.27
CA GLY A 78 -8.49 1.66 0.50
C GLY A 78 -7.77 1.30 -0.79
N LYS A 79 -8.51 0.82 -1.79
CA LYS A 79 -7.98 0.46 -3.10
C LYS A 79 -7.36 1.67 -3.83
N LEU A 80 -8.02 2.83 -3.78
CA LEU A 80 -7.50 4.08 -4.31
C LEU A 80 -6.26 4.57 -3.53
N TYR A 81 -6.29 4.45 -2.21
CA TYR A 81 -5.24 4.91 -1.33
C TYR A 81 -3.95 4.11 -1.49
N ILE A 82 -4.03 2.78 -1.54
CA ILE A 82 -2.83 1.95 -1.72
C ILE A 82 -2.20 2.15 -3.10
N ALA A 83 -3.00 2.35 -4.15
CA ALA A 83 -2.47 2.65 -5.48
C ALA A 83 -1.71 4.00 -5.49
N LEU A 84 -2.25 5.01 -4.81
CA LEU A 84 -1.57 6.30 -4.64
C LEU A 84 -0.29 6.14 -3.80
N TYR A 85 -0.36 5.40 -2.69
CA TYR A 85 0.75 5.18 -1.77
C TYR A 85 1.92 4.45 -2.43
N ARG A 86 1.66 3.38 -3.19
CA ARG A 86 2.68 2.68 -3.98
C ARG A 86 3.37 3.63 -4.97
N LYS A 87 2.58 4.45 -5.66
CA LYS A 87 3.12 5.44 -6.59
C LYS A 87 3.96 6.52 -5.91
N GLU A 88 3.61 6.90 -4.68
CA GLU A 88 4.40 7.84 -3.86
C GLU A 88 5.73 7.20 -3.42
N LEU A 89 5.73 5.94 -3.01
CA LEU A 89 6.93 5.25 -2.51
C LEU A 89 7.88 4.79 -3.62
N TYR A 90 7.33 4.14 -4.65
CA TYR A 90 8.14 3.35 -5.59
C TYR A 90 8.06 3.86 -7.03
N GLY A 91 7.22 4.85 -7.31
CA GLY A 91 6.99 5.27 -8.69
C GLY A 91 6.25 4.20 -9.48
N ASP A 92 6.84 3.76 -10.59
CA ASP A 92 6.21 2.78 -11.48
C ASP A 92 6.69 1.34 -11.25
N ILE A 93 7.75 1.14 -10.45
CA ILE A 93 8.39 -0.17 -10.23
C ILE A 93 8.44 -0.46 -8.72
N ILE A 94 7.72 -1.51 -8.30
CA ILE A 94 7.81 -2.01 -6.94
C ILE A 94 9.16 -2.71 -6.77
N PRO A 95 9.96 -2.38 -5.72
CA PRO A 95 11.24 -3.05 -5.49
C PRO A 95 11.03 -4.52 -5.12
N THR A 96 12.08 -5.33 -5.30
CA THR A 96 12.09 -6.70 -4.77
C THR A 96 12.19 -6.68 -3.24
N VAL A 97 11.78 -7.77 -2.59
CA VAL A 97 11.90 -7.95 -1.13
C VAL A 97 13.36 -7.73 -0.69
N LYS A 98 14.31 -8.35 -1.41
CA LYS A 98 15.75 -8.20 -1.13
C LYS A 98 16.20 -6.75 -1.22
N ALA A 99 15.93 -6.08 -2.35
CA ALA A 99 16.36 -4.70 -2.57
C ALA A 99 15.78 -3.72 -1.54
N LEU A 100 14.52 -3.92 -1.14
CA LEU A 100 13.90 -3.09 -0.11
C LEU A 100 14.55 -3.32 1.26
N GLN A 101 14.81 -4.58 1.64
CA GLN A 101 15.46 -4.91 2.91
C GLN A 101 16.90 -4.38 2.98
N GLU A 102 17.68 -4.52 1.91
CA GLU A 102 19.02 -3.93 1.80
C GLU A 102 18.99 -2.40 1.96
N THR A 103 18.02 -1.75 1.35
CA THR A 103 17.82 -0.30 1.51
C THR A 103 17.52 0.06 2.97
N MET A 104 16.57 -0.61 3.61
CA MET A 104 16.22 -0.34 5.01
C MET A 104 17.37 -0.67 5.97
N HIS A 105 18.13 -1.74 5.70
CA HIS A 105 19.33 -2.07 6.48
C HIS A 105 20.40 -0.98 6.36
N THR A 106 20.68 -0.50 5.14
CA THR A 106 21.64 0.59 4.90
C THR A 106 21.27 1.87 5.65
N HIS A 107 19.96 2.12 5.85
CA HIS A 107 19.47 3.27 6.61
C HIS A 107 19.34 3.00 8.12
N GLY A 108 19.80 1.84 8.62
CA GLY A 108 19.75 1.48 10.03
C GLY A 108 18.33 1.26 10.58
N LEU A 109 17.37 0.92 9.72
CA LEU A 109 15.98 0.71 10.13
C LEU A 109 15.68 -0.76 10.44
N MET A 110 16.47 -1.67 9.93
CA MET A 110 16.37 -3.10 10.20
C MET A 110 17.74 -3.76 10.19
N ARG A 111 17.83 -4.90 10.87
CA ARG A 111 19.02 -5.74 10.81
C ARG A 111 19.03 -6.58 9.53
N GLN A 112 20.19 -7.08 9.17
CA GLN A 112 20.29 -8.04 8.07
C GLN A 112 19.72 -9.40 8.52
N LEU A 113 18.72 -9.89 7.79
CA LEU A 113 18.13 -11.21 8.02
C LEU A 113 18.99 -12.30 7.35
N LYS A 114 18.98 -13.51 7.94
CA LYS A 114 19.88 -14.63 7.57
C LYS A 114 19.34 -15.45 6.38
N TYR A 115 19.09 -14.81 5.24
CA TYR A 115 18.60 -15.48 4.02
C TYR A 115 19.63 -15.44 2.90
N THR A 116 19.72 -16.53 2.13
CA THR A 116 20.55 -16.60 0.92
C THR A 116 19.86 -15.94 -0.27
N ASP A 117 20.62 -15.71 -1.35
CA ASP A 117 20.07 -15.14 -2.58
C ASP A 117 19.01 -16.04 -3.22
N GLU A 118 19.21 -17.36 -3.16
CA GLU A 118 18.24 -18.36 -3.66
C GLU A 118 16.94 -18.33 -2.85
N GLU A 119 17.03 -18.16 -1.53
CA GLU A 119 15.86 -18.01 -0.67
C GLU A 119 15.12 -16.71 -0.98
N PHE A 120 15.81 -15.60 -1.23
CA PHE A 120 15.18 -14.35 -1.63
C PHE A 120 14.42 -14.47 -2.96
N ILE A 121 14.94 -15.22 -3.95
CA ILE A 121 14.23 -15.51 -5.20
C ILE A 121 12.90 -16.24 -4.91
N THR A 122 12.94 -17.22 -4.01
CA THR A 122 11.75 -17.99 -3.62
C THR A 122 10.76 -17.09 -2.85
N ILE A 123 11.24 -16.29 -1.89
CA ILE A 123 10.43 -15.36 -1.10
C ILE A 123 9.75 -14.33 -2.00
N GLU A 124 10.43 -13.82 -3.02
CA GLU A 124 9.86 -12.89 -4.01
C GLU A 124 8.66 -13.51 -4.74
N SER A 125 8.68 -14.82 -4.99
CA SER A 125 7.55 -15.52 -5.60
C SER A 125 6.35 -15.71 -4.67
N LEU A 126 6.53 -15.58 -3.35
CA LEU A 126 5.48 -15.73 -2.35
C LEU A 126 4.72 -14.43 -2.09
N ILE A 127 5.36 -13.27 -2.28
CA ILE A 127 4.72 -11.99 -1.98
C ILE A 127 3.68 -11.65 -3.05
N ASP A 128 2.46 -11.36 -2.62
CA ASP A 128 1.35 -10.99 -3.50
C ASP A 128 0.84 -9.58 -3.15
N HIS A 129 1.40 -8.60 -3.83
CA HIS A 129 1.03 -7.20 -3.64
C HIS A 129 -0.43 -6.89 -3.97
N SER A 130 -1.13 -7.75 -4.75
CA SER A 130 -2.54 -7.53 -5.07
C SER A 130 -3.46 -7.64 -3.86
N ARG A 131 -3.02 -8.37 -2.81
CA ARG A 131 -3.78 -8.52 -1.55
C ARG A 131 -4.02 -7.19 -0.83
N ASP A 132 -3.14 -6.21 -1.02
CA ASP A 132 -3.35 -4.86 -0.46
C ASP A 132 -4.63 -4.20 -0.98
N PHE A 133 -5.11 -4.56 -2.17
CA PHE A 133 -6.35 -4.02 -2.73
C PHE A 133 -7.62 -4.50 -2.02
N ASN A 134 -7.49 -5.49 -1.15
CA ASN A 134 -8.59 -6.00 -0.32
C ASN A 134 -8.65 -5.34 1.07
N LEU A 135 -7.66 -4.50 1.40
CA LEU A 135 -7.61 -3.79 2.68
C LEU A 135 -8.45 -2.52 2.63
N ALA A 136 -9.17 -2.26 3.71
CA ALA A 136 -9.86 -0.99 3.89
C ALA A 136 -8.89 0.16 4.15
N HIS A 137 -9.29 1.39 3.84
CA HIS A 137 -8.44 2.56 3.98
C HIS A 137 -7.83 2.69 5.39
N PHE A 138 -8.62 2.50 6.44
CA PHE A 138 -8.11 2.65 7.82
C PHE A 138 -7.05 1.61 8.16
N GLN A 139 -7.13 0.38 7.62
CA GLN A 139 -6.13 -0.67 7.82
C GLN A 139 -4.80 -0.27 7.20
N ILE A 140 -4.82 0.17 5.93
CA ILE A 140 -3.62 0.64 5.22
C ILE A 140 -3.04 1.87 5.92
N HIS A 141 -3.90 2.82 6.31
CA HIS A 141 -3.49 4.02 7.02
C HIS A 141 -2.82 3.71 8.38
N GLN A 142 -3.38 2.75 9.13
CA GLN A 142 -2.79 2.30 10.39
C GLN A 142 -1.43 1.64 10.18
N ILE A 143 -1.31 0.74 9.19
CA ILE A 143 -0.04 0.09 8.85
C ILE A 143 0.99 1.16 8.45
N ARG A 144 0.64 2.04 7.52
CA ARG A 144 1.50 3.14 7.06
C ARG A 144 2.01 4.01 8.21
N LYS A 145 1.13 4.38 9.16
CA LYS A 145 1.48 5.38 10.21
C LYS A 145 2.09 4.78 11.46
N LYS A 146 1.81 3.51 11.74
CA LYS A 146 2.21 2.91 13.03
C LYS A 146 3.18 1.74 12.88
N TYR A 147 3.11 0.97 11.77
CA TYR A 147 3.72 -0.35 11.69
C TYR A 147 4.83 -0.46 10.64
N SER A 148 4.74 0.30 9.55
CA SER A 148 5.80 0.32 8.54
C SER A 148 7.07 0.95 9.11
N LEU A 149 8.22 0.39 8.72
CA LEU A 149 9.50 1.01 9.02
C LEU A 149 9.64 2.31 8.25
N GLN A 150 10.10 3.34 8.93
CA GLN A 150 10.25 4.67 8.36
C GLN A 150 11.37 5.41 9.07
N ASP A 151 12.13 6.19 8.33
CA ASP A 151 13.03 7.16 8.90
C ASP A 151 12.20 8.35 9.41
N ARG A 152 12.01 8.42 10.72
CA ARG A 152 11.19 9.47 11.34
C ARG A 152 11.85 10.84 11.32
N ILE A 153 13.17 10.89 11.17
CA ILE A 153 13.94 12.16 11.13
C ILE A 153 13.76 12.77 9.75
N MET A 154 13.95 11.96 8.69
CA MET A 154 13.81 12.41 7.30
C MET A 154 12.35 12.33 6.80
N GLY A 155 11.47 11.68 7.53
CA GLY A 155 10.08 11.45 7.11
C GLY A 155 9.93 10.47 5.96
N THR A 156 10.95 9.63 5.70
CA THR A 156 10.96 8.69 4.58
C THR A 156 10.26 7.39 4.98
N GLU A 157 9.26 7.01 4.21
CA GLU A 157 8.51 5.75 4.35
C GLU A 157 9.04 4.72 3.34
N TYR A 158 9.04 3.43 3.69
CA TYR A 158 9.64 2.37 2.85
C TYR A 158 8.66 1.25 2.51
N GLU A 159 7.75 0.86 3.40
CA GLU A 159 6.97 -0.38 3.30
C GLU A 159 5.50 -0.13 3.00
N THR A 160 4.97 -0.89 2.04
CA THR A 160 3.52 -1.15 1.91
C THR A 160 3.11 -2.34 2.78
N PRO A 161 1.80 -2.59 3.01
CA PRO A 161 1.37 -3.64 3.92
C PRO A 161 1.97 -5.03 3.63
N GLN A 162 2.07 -5.43 2.36
CA GLN A 162 2.63 -6.75 2.03
C GLN A 162 4.11 -6.87 2.38
N PHE A 163 4.88 -5.79 2.25
CA PHE A 163 6.28 -5.79 2.70
C PHE A 163 6.39 -5.86 4.23
N VAL A 164 5.52 -5.17 4.98
CA VAL A 164 5.46 -5.29 6.44
C VAL A 164 5.20 -6.74 6.85
N TYR A 165 4.20 -7.39 6.24
CA TYR A 165 3.86 -8.78 6.53
C TYR A 165 4.99 -9.74 6.15
N MET A 166 5.65 -9.52 5.00
CA MET A 166 6.77 -10.36 4.58
C MET A 166 7.97 -10.20 5.50
N ARG A 167 8.34 -8.98 5.88
CA ARG A 167 9.42 -8.72 6.85
C ARG A 167 9.16 -9.45 8.17
N MET A 168 7.94 -9.35 8.70
CA MET A 168 7.56 -10.05 9.93
C MET A 168 7.67 -11.58 9.78
N ALA A 169 7.18 -12.12 8.69
CA ALA A 169 7.23 -13.56 8.41
C ALA A 169 8.66 -14.07 8.31
N MET A 170 9.53 -13.32 7.62
CA MET A 170 10.96 -13.64 7.51
C MET A 170 11.66 -13.57 8.86
N ALA A 171 11.42 -12.52 9.65
CA ALA A 171 12.03 -12.36 10.97
C ALA A 171 11.61 -13.45 11.96
N LEU A 172 10.39 -13.98 11.84
CA LEU A 172 9.91 -15.09 12.67
C LEU A 172 10.50 -16.45 12.27
N ALA A 173 10.86 -16.61 11.01
CA ALA A 173 11.29 -17.89 10.47
C ALA A 173 12.81 -18.00 10.25
N GLU A 174 13.59 -16.95 10.48
CA GLU A 174 15.03 -16.94 10.11
C GLU A 174 15.90 -17.94 10.86
N ASP A 175 15.51 -18.35 12.06
CA ASP A 175 16.24 -19.32 12.88
C ASP A 175 15.71 -20.77 12.72
N GLU A 176 14.69 -20.98 11.87
CA GLU A 176 14.22 -22.30 11.52
C GLU A 176 15.27 -23.06 10.64
N PRO A 177 15.23 -24.41 10.65
CA PRO A 177 16.09 -25.20 9.76
C PRO A 177 15.99 -24.76 8.30
N ILE A 178 17.12 -24.70 7.59
CA ILE A 178 17.21 -24.15 6.22
C ILE A 178 16.21 -24.84 5.26
N ASP A 179 16.01 -26.13 5.37
CA ASP A 179 15.09 -26.92 4.55
C ASP A 179 13.60 -26.66 4.86
N GLN A 180 13.29 -26.03 5.99
CA GLN A 180 11.92 -25.74 6.43
C GLN A 180 11.60 -24.26 6.46
N ARG A 181 12.61 -23.41 6.53
CA ARG A 181 12.52 -21.97 6.74
C ARG A 181 11.56 -21.28 5.76
N ILE A 182 11.64 -21.59 4.48
CA ILE A 182 10.78 -20.99 3.44
C ILE A 182 9.30 -21.43 3.62
N VAL A 183 9.05 -22.63 4.07
CA VAL A 183 7.69 -23.10 4.39
C VAL A 183 7.12 -22.30 5.56
N HIS A 184 7.92 -22.04 6.59
CA HIS A 184 7.51 -21.20 7.72
C HIS A 184 7.28 -19.75 7.30
N VAL A 185 8.16 -19.16 6.46
CA VAL A 185 7.93 -17.82 5.87
C VAL A 185 6.59 -17.77 5.15
N SER A 186 6.34 -18.72 4.25
CA SER A 186 5.07 -18.80 3.50
C SER A 186 3.85 -18.86 4.41
N ASN A 187 3.91 -19.69 5.45
CA ASN A 187 2.82 -19.87 6.41
C ASN A 187 2.55 -18.58 7.19
N TRP A 188 3.58 -17.97 7.79
CA TRP A 188 3.43 -16.71 8.53
C TRP A 188 2.94 -15.58 7.63
N TYR A 189 3.53 -15.41 6.45
CA TYR A 189 3.10 -14.41 5.49
C TYR A 189 1.61 -14.56 5.13
N ASN A 190 1.16 -15.78 4.83
CA ASN A 190 -0.23 -16.02 4.50
C ASN A 190 -1.18 -15.75 5.68
N HIS A 191 -0.78 -16.06 6.91
CA HIS A 191 -1.60 -15.75 8.08
C HIS A 191 -1.78 -14.25 8.28
N PHE A 192 -0.71 -13.46 8.17
CA PHE A 192 -0.78 -11.99 8.27
C PHE A 192 -1.50 -11.37 7.07
N SER A 193 -1.11 -11.74 5.87
CA SER A 193 -1.57 -11.14 4.63
C SER A 193 -3.05 -11.41 4.34
N PHE A 194 -3.60 -12.56 4.78
CA PHE A 194 -5.03 -12.85 4.71
C PHE A 194 -5.82 -12.39 5.94
N ASN A 195 -5.22 -11.62 6.84
CA ASN A 195 -5.84 -11.18 8.10
C ASN A 195 -6.39 -12.34 8.97
N ARG A 196 -5.76 -13.52 8.91
CA ARG A 196 -6.12 -14.67 9.76
C ARG A 196 -5.50 -14.56 11.15
N LEU A 197 -4.43 -13.79 11.27
CA LEU A 197 -3.74 -13.49 12.51
C LEU A 197 -3.51 -11.99 12.60
N ASN A 198 -3.86 -11.40 13.74
CA ASN A 198 -3.52 -10.03 14.09
C ASN A 198 -2.47 -10.04 15.18
N ALA A 199 -1.28 -9.56 14.88
CA ALA A 199 -0.20 -9.47 15.83
C ALA A 199 -0.32 -8.22 16.72
N PRO A 200 0.20 -8.22 17.96
CA PRO A 200 0.30 -7.02 18.76
C PRO A 200 1.29 -6.01 18.13
N THR A 201 1.08 -4.74 18.43
CA THR A 201 1.87 -3.62 17.85
C THR A 201 3.40 -3.84 17.93
N PRO A 202 4.00 -4.32 19.02
CA PRO A 202 5.44 -4.54 19.07
C PRO A 202 5.96 -5.52 18.00
N ASN A 203 5.16 -6.52 17.61
CA ASN A 203 5.57 -7.45 16.57
C ASN A 203 5.65 -6.75 15.19
N TYR A 204 4.70 -5.88 14.88
CA TYR A 204 4.75 -5.10 13.64
C TYR A 204 5.95 -4.15 13.58
N THR A 205 6.32 -3.54 14.71
CA THR A 205 7.35 -2.51 14.76
C THR A 205 8.75 -3.06 14.97
N ASN A 206 8.90 -4.20 15.66
CA ASN A 206 10.20 -4.66 16.12
C ASN A 206 10.71 -5.95 15.44
N LEU A 207 9.84 -6.75 14.81
CA LEU A 207 10.31 -7.92 14.07
C LEU A 207 11.18 -7.51 12.88
N GLY A 208 12.43 -7.99 12.88
CA GLY A 208 13.43 -7.65 11.87
C GLY A 208 14.19 -6.35 12.12
N THR A 209 13.94 -5.65 13.27
CA THR A 209 14.75 -4.50 13.72
C THR A 209 15.76 -4.95 14.78
N ASP A 210 16.71 -4.08 15.15
CA ASP A 210 17.65 -4.28 16.24
C ASP A 210 17.01 -4.10 17.61
#